data_1a756f273b8dac5658f1e271e9bf5f04
#
_entry.id   1a756f273b8dac5658f1e271e9bf5f04
#
_cell.length_a   1.000
_cell.length_b   1.000
_cell.length_c   1.000
_cell.angle_alpha   90.00
_cell.angle_beta   90.00
_cell.angle_gamma   90.00
#
_symmetry.space_group_name_H-M   'P 1'
#
loop_
_entity.id
_entity.type
_entity.pdbx_description
1 polymer ?
#
loop_
_entity_poly.entity_id
_entity_poly.type
_entity_poly.pdbx_seq_one_letter_code
_entity_poly.pdbx_strand_id
1 'polypeptide(L)'
;MDWLQALFTDVDSIAHIVILYAFVIAVGVLLGKIKFFGVSLGVTFVLFTGIVCGHFGFTGNTQILNFMQDFGLILFVFCIGLQVGPSFFTSFKKGGVSMNVVAVGVVLLNVAVALALYYALGGRVELPMMVGILCGAVTNTPGLGAANEALTQLNYDGPQIAMGYACAYPLGVLGIIGSIILVRLLCGINLKKEEEELVQQESAEPHLTPHRMHLEVHNEALDGKTLFQVKNFLGRDFVISRILQNGHVSIPNKDTVFHVGDQMFIVCAEDDAEAIIAFIGPEIKVNWEKQDTPMVSRRILVTQSKMNGKRLGQLHFSSIYGVNVTRVNRSGMDIFASPDLTLQVGDRVMVVGPQDAVDRVANLMGNSMKRLDHPNIVTIFVGIFLGILFGSLPIAFPGIPTPVKLGLAGGPLIVAILIGRFGYKLKLVTYTTMSANLMLREIGIALFLASVGVKAGANFVQTVVEGDGMLYVGCGFLITVIPLLIMGAVARFYYKINYFKLMGLMAGSTTDPPALAYANQMTGSNAPAVGYSTVYPVTMFLRILTAQLLILILAS
;
A
#
# COMPACT_ATOMS: atom_id res chain seq x y z
N MET A 1 28.09 30.99 28.34
CA MET A 1 28.46 29.80 27.53
C MET A 1 27.96 28.50 28.18
N ASP A 2 27.76 28.50 29.48
CA ASP A 2 27.34 27.30 30.25
C ASP A 2 25.96 26.73 29.83
N TRP A 3 25.01 27.60 29.46
CA TRP A 3 23.70 27.15 28.94
C TRP A 3 23.81 26.41 27.60
N LEU A 4 24.74 26.87 26.74
CA LEU A 4 24.94 26.20 25.43
C LEU A 4 25.64 24.86 25.63
N GLN A 5 26.59 24.77 26.55
CA GLN A 5 27.24 23.50 26.89
C GLN A 5 26.24 22.52 27.50
N ALA A 6 25.41 22.97 28.45
CA ALA A 6 24.36 22.14 29.06
C ALA A 6 23.38 21.59 27.98
N LEU A 7 23.05 22.40 26.98
CA LEU A 7 22.16 22.00 25.90
C LEU A 7 22.71 20.82 25.07
N PHE A 8 24.02 20.62 24.99
CA PHE A 8 24.66 19.54 24.25
C PHE A 8 25.20 18.40 25.15
N THR A 9 25.27 18.56 26.45
CA THR A 9 25.88 17.57 27.35
C THR A 9 24.94 17.04 28.43
N ASP A 10 23.82 17.74 28.70
CA ASP A 10 22.87 17.29 29.72
C ASP A 10 21.89 16.23 29.16
N VAL A 11 22.24 14.96 29.35
CA VAL A 11 21.50 13.80 28.82
C VAL A 11 20.07 13.69 29.36
N ASP A 12 19.76 14.30 30.50
CA ASP A 12 18.42 14.28 31.11
C ASP A 12 17.56 15.46 30.65
N SER A 13 18.15 16.45 29.99
CA SER A 13 17.43 17.58 29.46
C SER A 13 16.58 17.22 28.25
N ILE A 14 15.28 17.52 28.32
CA ILE A 14 14.36 17.36 27.17
C ILE A 14 14.86 18.19 25.97
N ALA A 15 15.40 19.39 26.18
CA ALA A 15 15.91 20.24 25.12
C ALA A 15 17.08 19.57 24.38
N HIS A 16 18.00 18.95 25.10
CA HIS A 16 19.10 18.17 24.54
C HIS A 16 18.58 17.05 23.65
N ILE A 17 17.64 16.26 24.14
CA ILE A 17 17.08 15.12 23.40
C ILE A 17 16.36 15.59 22.14
N VAL A 18 15.56 16.67 22.22
CA VAL A 18 14.86 17.23 21.04
C VAL A 18 15.84 17.70 19.99
N ILE A 19 16.95 18.37 20.39
CA ILE A 19 17.99 18.81 19.45
C ILE A 19 18.70 17.62 18.81
N LEU A 20 19.04 16.60 19.60
CA LEU A 20 19.64 15.36 19.09
C LEU A 20 18.76 14.70 18.04
N TYR A 21 17.45 14.53 18.33
CA TYR A 21 16.51 13.95 17.37
C TYR A 21 16.34 14.83 16.12
N ALA A 22 16.20 16.15 16.30
CA ALA A 22 16.06 17.07 15.18
C ALA A 22 17.30 16.99 14.25
N PHE A 23 18.50 16.95 14.82
CA PHE A 23 19.74 16.80 14.08
C PHE A 23 19.82 15.45 13.36
N VAL A 24 19.64 14.34 14.08
CA VAL A 24 19.72 12.96 13.54
C VAL A 24 18.71 12.77 12.42
N ILE A 25 17.48 13.23 12.60
CA ILE A 25 16.42 13.08 11.59
C ILE A 25 16.70 13.98 10.38
N ALA A 26 17.04 15.27 10.60
CA ALA A 26 17.29 16.19 9.50
C ALA A 26 18.47 15.75 8.62
N VAL A 27 19.60 15.43 9.24
CA VAL A 27 20.80 14.96 8.54
C VAL A 27 20.54 13.61 7.87
N GLY A 28 19.89 12.66 8.58
CA GLY A 28 19.55 11.35 8.04
C GLY A 28 18.64 11.44 6.82
N VAL A 29 17.60 12.27 6.86
CA VAL A 29 16.71 12.47 5.71
C VAL A 29 17.43 13.17 4.54
N LEU A 30 18.31 14.13 4.82
CA LEU A 30 19.13 14.77 3.78
C LEU A 30 20.07 13.79 3.09
N LEU A 31 20.81 13.00 3.87
CA LEU A 31 21.70 11.95 3.34
C LEU A 31 20.92 10.87 2.61
N GLY A 32 19.71 10.54 3.09
CA GLY A 32 18.82 9.57 2.44
C GLY A 32 18.36 9.95 1.04
N LYS A 33 18.48 11.23 0.65
CA LYS A 33 18.20 11.71 -0.73
C LYS A 33 19.35 11.45 -1.70
N ILE A 34 20.53 11.14 -1.19
CA ILE A 34 21.70 10.84 -2.04
C ILE A 34 21.45 9.51 -2.73
N LYS A 35 21.62 9.51 -4.05
CA LYS A 35 21.45 8.30 -4.87
C LYS A 35 22.79 7.61 -5.09
N PHE A 36 22.90 6.39 -4.60
CA PHE A 36 24.01 5.48 -4.92
C PHE A 36 23.59 4.57 -6.07
N PHE A 37 24.29 4.63 -7.20
CA PHE A 37 23.93 3.87 -8.42
C PHE A 37 22.44 4.04 -8.85
N GLY A 38 21.88 5.25 -8.65
CA GLY A 38 20.48 5.54 -8.98
C GLY A 38 19.45 5.18 -7.89
N VAL A 39 19.87 4.52 -6.81
CA VAL A 39 19.04 4.09 -5.68
C VAL A 39 19.26 4.96 -4.47
N SER A 40 18.18 5.43 -3.81
CA SER A 40 18.24 6.17 -2.54
C SER A 40 17.81 5.26 -1.39
N LEU A 41 18.51 5.30 -0.27
CA LEU A 41 18.15 4.54 0.94
C LEU A 41 17.06 5.23 1.79
N GLY A 42 16.65 6.43 1.41
CA GLY A 42 15.52 7.15 2.00
C GLY A 42 15.70 7.41 3.50
N VAL A 43 14.59 7.35 4.24
CA VAL A 43 14.52 7.61 5.69
C VAL A 43 15.38 6.64 6.53
N THR A 44 15.80 5.51 5.98
CA THR A 44 16.67 4.55 6.69
C THR A 44 18.04 5.14 7.05
N PHE A 45 18.50 6.18 6.34
CA PHE A 45 19.73 6.91 6.72
C PHE A 45 19.64 7.55 8.10
N VAL A 46 18.46 7.78 8.64
CA VAL A 46 18.26 8.26 10.03
C VAL A 46 18.87 7.27 11.03
N LEU A 47 18.74 5.95 10.78
CA LEU A 47 19.39 4.93 11.60
C LEU A 47 20.92 5.12 11.61
N PHE A 48 21.52 5.25 10.42
CA PHE A 48 22.99 5.39 10.31
C PHE A 48 23.49 6.70 10.94
N THR A 49 22.75 7.80 10.75
CA THR A 49 23.08 9.06 11.43
C THR A 49 22.99 8.92 12.93
N GLY A 50 21.96 8.23 13.44
CA GLY A 50 21.81 7.90 14.86
C GLY A 50 22.97 7.06 15.39
N ILE A 51 23.39 6.02 14.65
CA ILE A 51 24.55 5.18 15.00
C ILE A 51 25.82 6.04 15.12
N VAL A 52 26.06 6.93 14.17
CA VAL A 52 27.24 7.83 14.22
C VAL A 52 27.18 8.74 15.45
N CYS A 53 26.03 9.37 15.72
CA CYS A 53 25.86 10.22 16.92
C CYS A 53 26.09 9.42 18.20
N GLY A 54 25.47 8.24 18.32
CA GLY A 54 25.63 7.36 19.48
C GLY A 54 27.07 6.89 19.69
N HIS A 55 27.80 6.61 18.60
CA HIS A 55 29.23 6.26 18.64
C HIS A 55 30.08 7.39 19.22
N PHE A 56 29.77 8.63 18.86
CA PHE A 56 30.48 9.80 19.42
C PHE A 56 29.98 10.20 20.81
N GLY A 57 29.17 9.39 21.46
CA GLY A 57 28.69 9.61 22.82
C GLY A 57 27.48 10.54 22.95
N PHE A 58 26.89 10.98 21.84
CA PHE A 58 25.63 11.72 21.88
C PHE A 58 24.48 10.74 22.17
N THR A 59 23.96 10.82 23.39
CA THR A 59 22.88 9.98 23.88
C THR A 59 21.88 10.79 24.69
N GLY A 60 20.87 10.19 25.23
CA GLY A 60 19.86 10.82 26.04
C GLY A 60 19.30 9.86 27.10
N ASN A 61 18.43 10.39 27.96
CA ASN A 61 17.75 9.60 28.97
C ASN A 61 17.09 8.36 28.34
N THR A 62 17.45 7.18 28.83
CA THR A 62 17.03 5.89 28.27
C THR A 62 15.51 5.72 28.27
N GLN A 63 14.80 6.23 29.29
CA GLN A 63 13.34 6.14 29.34
C GLN A 63 12.68 6.97 28.24
N ILE A 64 13.21 8.16 27.97
CA ILE A 64 12.72 9.04 26.89
C ILE A 64 13.03 8.42 25.52
N LEU A 65 14.24 7.89 25.33
CA LEU A 65 14.60 7.18 24.10
C LEU A 65 13.69 5.99 23.84
N ASN A 66 13.36 5.19 24.87
CA ASN A 66 12.44 4.07 24.77
C ASN A 66 11.03 4.53 24.40
N PHE A 67 10.50 5.55 25.10
CA PHE A 67 9.19 6.11 24.80
C PHE A 67 9.09 6.60 23.34
N MET A 68 10.10 7.35 22.87
CA MET A 68 10.14 7.85 21.49
C MET A 68 10.22 6.70 20.46
N GLN A 69 10.99 5.66 20.77
CA GLN A 69 11.08 4.44 19.98
C GLN A 69 9.71 3.76 19.84
N ASP A 70 9.06 3.49 20.97
CA ASP A 70 7.82 2.74 21.01
C ASP A 70 6.66 3.53 20.41
N PHE A 71 6.56 4.83 20.74
CA PHE A 71 5.55 5.71 20.16
C PHE A 71 5.74 5.86 18.64
N GLY A 72 6.98 6.04 18.20
CA GLY A 72 7.33 6.09 16.77
C GLY A 72 6.94 4.80 16.05
N LEU A 73 7.24 3.64 16.65
CA LEU A 73 6.87 2.32 16.11
C LEU A 73 5.35 2.18 15.98
N ILE A 74 4.59 2.48 17.04
CA ILE A 74 3.13 2.38 17.05
C ILE A 74 2.53 3.24 15.94
N LEU A 75 2.93 4.50 15.87
CA LEU A 75 2.44 5.45 14.88
C LEU A 75 2.75 4.99 13.45
N PHE A 76 3.98 4.55 13.22
CA PHE A 76 4.45 4.05 11.93
C PHE A 76 3.67 2.81 11.46
N VAL A 77 3.55 1.80 12.33
CA VAL A 77 2.90 0.53 12.00
C VAL A 77 1.39 0.72 11.83
N PHE A 78 0.77 1.56 12.66
CA PHE A 78 -0.65 1.89 12.54
C PHE A 78 -0.97 2.57 11.20
N CYS A 79 -0.16 3.55 10.79
CA CYS A 79 -0.33 4.23 9.50
C CYS A 79 -0.17 3.27 8.30
N ILE A 80 0.76 2.33 8.38
CA ILE A 80 0.89 1.25 7.39
C ILE A 80 -0.38 0.40 7.36
N GLY A 81 -0.88 -0.05 8.51
CA GLY A 81 -2.08 -0.86 8.61
C GLY A 81 -3.30 -0.20 7.99
N LEU A 82 -3.50 1.11 8.24
CA LEU A 82 -4.57 1.89 7.61
C LEU A 82 -4.42 1.97 6.08
N GLN A 83 -3.20 2.15 5.58
CA GLN A 83 -2.91 2.23 4.15
C GLN A 83 -3.17 0.89 3.44
N VAL A 84 -2.76 -0.20 4.07
CA VAL A 84 -2.80 -1.56 3.53
C VAL A 84 -4.20 -2.20 3.67
N GLY A 85 -4.96 -1.82 4.71
CA GLY A 85 -6.23 -2.44 5.08
C GLY A 85 -7.25 -2.61 3.95
N PRO A 86 -7.54 -1.59 3.13
CA PRO A 86 -8.49 -1.70 2.00
C PRO A 86 -8.08 -2.74 0.97
N SER A 87 -6.78 -2.87 0.66
CA SER A 87 -6.24 -3.78 -0.35
C SER A 87 -5.92 -5.17 0.18
N PHE A 88 -5.73 -5.35 1.48
CA PHE A 88 -5.36 -6.62 2.10
C PHE A 88 -6.28 -7.78 1.68
N PHE A 89 -7.60 -7.60 1.84
CA PHE A 89 -8.58 -8.63 1.49
C PHE A 89 -8.84 -8.75 -0.01
N THR A 90 -8.61 -7.69 -0.77
CA THR A 90 -8.81 -7.72 -2.23
C THR A 90 -7.65 -8.38 -2.97
N SER A 91 -6.46 -8.41 -2.36
CA SER A 91 -5.27 -9.07 -2.93
C SER A 91 -5.43 -10.60 -3.08
N PHE A 92 -6.42 -11.20 -2.39
CA PHE A 92 -6.75 -12.63 -2.51
C PHE A 92 -7.81 -12.95 -3.59
N LYS A 93 -8.24 -11.96 -4.39
CA LYS A 93 -9.16 -12.21 -5.52
C LYS A 93 -8.42 -12.81 -6.73
N LYS A 94 -9.18 -13.27 -7.74
CA LYS A 94 -8.65 -13.88 -8.98
C LYS A 94 -7.50 -13.04 -9.55
N GLY A 95 -6.37 -13.69 -9.88
CA GLY A 95 -5.14 -13.05 -10.37
C GLY A 95 -4.11 -12.70 -9.28
N GLY A 96 -4.52 -12.35 -8.05
CA GLY A 96 -3.61 -12.03 -6.95
C GLY A 96 -3.13 -13.25 -6.15
N VAL A 97 -3.86 -14.37 -6.20
CA VAL A 97 -3.55 -15.57 -5.37
C VAL A 97 -2.18 -16.15 -5.72
N SER A 98 -1.87 -16.35 -7.00
CA SER A 98 -0.58 -16.89 -7.44
C SER A 98 0.59 -16.00 -7.02
N MET A 99 0.44 -14.69 -7.16
CA MET A 99 1.45 -13.73 -6.73
C MET A 99 1.65 -13.76 -5.21
N ASN A 100 0.56 -13.84 -4.43
CA ASN A 100 0.64 -13.94 -2.97
C ASN A 100 1.25 -15.26 -2.51
N VAL A 101 0.97 -16.39 -3.17
CA VAL A 101 1.61 -17.68 -2.86
C VAL A 101 3.13 -17.60 -3.09
N VAL A 102 3.57 -17.02 -4.19
CA VAL A 102 5.00 -16.81 -4.45
C VAL A 102 5.62 -15.90 -3.39
N ALA A 103 4.96 -14.81 -3.04
CA ALA A 103 5.45 -13.86 -2.05
C ALA A 103 5.54 -14.46 -0.64
N VAL A 104 4.55 -15.26 -0.24
CA VAL A 104 4.60 -16.07 1.00
C VAL A 104 5.78 -17.04 0.95
N GLY A 105 6.01 -17.70 -0.19
CA GLY A 105 7.16 -18.56 -0.40
C GLY A 105 8.49 -17.82 -0.23
N VAL A 106 8.62 -16.58 -0.73
CA VAL A 106 9.80 -15.72 -0.48
C VAL A 106 10.00 -15.49 1.02
N VAL A 107 8.94 -15.10 1.74
CA VAL A 107 9.04 -14.84 3.20
C VAL A 107 9.48 -16.09 3.95
N LEU A 108 8.86 -17.24 3.68
CA LEU A 108 9.19 -18.50 4.37
C LEU A 108 10.61 -18.97 4.03
N LEU A 109 11.05 -18.83 2.78
CA LEU A 109 12.42 -19.17 2.39
C LEU A 109 13.45 -18.21 3.00
N ASN A 110 13.16 -16.90 3.13
CA ASN A 110 14.04 -15.99 3.86
C ASN A 110 14.26 -16.47 5.31
N VAL A 111 13.17 -16.85 6.00
CA VAL A 111 13.23 -17.39 7.36
C VAL A 111 14.02 -18.70 7.38
N ALA A 112 13.75 -19.62 6.45
CA ALA A 112 14.44 -20.91 6.37
C ALA A 112 15.96 -20.74 6.13
N VAL A 113 16.36 -19.83 5.22
CA VAL A 113 17.78 -19.53 4.98
C VAL A 113 18.42 -18.90 6.22
N ALA A 114 17.74 -17.97 6.88
CA ALA A 114 18.26 -17.36 8.12
C ALA A 114 18.48 -18.41 9.22
N LEU A 115 17.51 -19.31 9.45
CA LEU A 115 17.66 -20.39 10.40
C LEU A 115 18.74 -21.40 10.00
N ALA A 116 18.83 -21.75 8.73
CA ALA A 116 19.89 -22.63 8.24
C ALA A 116 21.28 -22.03 8.48
N LEU A 117 21.46 -20.74 8.23
CA LEU A 117 22.71 -20.02 8.52
C LEU A 117 22.98 -19.96 10.03
N TYR A 118 21.97 -19.70 10.84
CA TYR A 118 22.09 -19.69 12.29
C TYR A 118 22.64 -21.04 12.82
N TYR A 119 22.03 -22.16 12.41
CA TYR A 119 22.49 -23.49 12.82
C TYR A 119 23.83 -23.86 12.22
N ALA A 120 24.10 -23.49 10.97
CA ALA A 120 25.40 -23.79 10.31
C ALA A 120 26.57 -23.04 10.96
N LEU A 121 26.33 -21.85 11.51
CA LEU A 121 27.34 -21.05 12.20
C LEU A 121 27.58 -21.48 13.66
N GLY A 122 26.82 -22.44 14.17
CA GLY A 122 27.08 -23.09 15.45
C GLY A 122 27.13 -22.16 16.66
N GLY A 123 26.28 -21.12 16.71
CA GLY A 123 26.22 -20.16 17.81
C GLY A 123 27.18 -18.97 17.69
N ARG A 124 27.94 -18.85 16.59
CA ARG A 124 28.80 -17.68 16.34
C ARG A 124 27.98 -16.38 16.16
N VAL A 125 26.77 -16.50 15.66
CA VAL A 125 25.80 -15.39 15.58
C VAL A 125 24.61 -15.74 16.46
N GLU A 126 24.30 -14.92 17.42
CA GLU A 126 23.13 -15.12 18.26
C GLU A 126 21.84 -15.02 17.47
N LEU A 127 20.79 -15.74 17.88
CA LEU A 127 19.52 -15.75 17.17
C LEU A 127 18.89 -14.36 17.05
N PRO A 128 18.84 -13.51 18.10
CA PRO A 128 18.35 -12.14 17.96
C PRO A 128 19.10 -11.35 16.89
N MET A 129 20.43 -11.46 16.85
CA MET A 129 21.24 -10.80 15.83
C MET A 129 20.91 -11.32 14.43
N MET A 130 20.70 -12.65 14.26
CA MET A 130 20.28 -13.25 12.98
C MET A 130 18.90 -12.72 12.53
N VAL A 131 17.97 -12.49 13.45
CA VAL A 131 16.67 -11.87 13.14
C VAL A 131 16.86 -10.40 12.72
N GLY A 132 17.78 -9.68 13.35
CA GLY A 132 18.16 -8.33 12.91
C GLY A 132 18.71 -8.34 11.47
N ILE A 133 19.63 -9.28 11.16
CA ILE A 133 20.19 -9.48 9.81
C ILE A 133 19.08 -9.82 8.82
N LEU A 134 18.15 -10.73 9.18
CA LEU A 134 17.00 -11.08 8.34
C LEU A 134 16.15 -9.84 8.02
N CYS A 135 15.80 -9.03 9.02
CA CYS A 135 15.02 -7.81 8.81
C CYS A 135 15.74 -6.79 7.91
N GLY A 136 17.06 -6.65 8.06
CA GLY A 136 17.89 -5.80 7.20
C GLY A 136 17.98 -6.31 5.77
N ALA A 137 18.23 -7.60 5.59
CA ALA A 137 18.33 -8.27 4.30
C ALA A 137 17.10 -8.10 3.41
N VAL A 138 15.93 -8.01 4.03
CA VAL A 138 14.64 -7.85 3.33
C VAL A 138 14.03 -6.44 3.53
N THR A 139 14.83 -5.50 3.97
CA THR A 139 14.48 -4.08 4.17
C THR A 139 13.22 -3.83 5.03
N ASN A 140 12.94 -4.76 5.95
CA ASN A 140 11.71 -4.73 6.75
C ASN A 140 11.90 -4.06 8.12
N THR A 141 11.79 -2.75 8.18
CA THR A 141 11.89 -1.95 9.43
C THR A 141 10.76 -2.26 10.43
N PRO A 142 9.49 -2.48 10.04
CA PRO A 142 8.45 -2.88 10.99
C PRO A 142 8.74 -4.22 11.66
N GLY A 143 9.33 -5.18 10.94
CA GLY A 143 9.77 -6.46 11.49
C GLY A 143 10.87 -6.29 12.53
N LEU A 144 11.84 -5.41 12.27
CA LEU A 144 12.86 -5.05 13.27
C LEU A 144 12.21 -4.50 14.55
N GLY A 145 11.23 -3.60 14.40
CA GLY A 145 10.49 -3.05 15.55
C GLY A 145 9.76 -4.12 16.35
N ALA A 146 9.06 -5.03 15.67
CA ALA A 146 8.36 -6.14 16.32
C ALA A 146 9.30 -7.13 17.02
N ALA A 147 10.45 -7.44 16.42
CA ALA A 147 11.47 -8.28 17.02
C ALA A 147 12.10 -7.60 18.27
N ASN A 148 12.39 -6.31 18.19
CA ASN A 148 12.93 -5.56 19.33
C ASN A 148 11.93 -5.48 20.50
N GLU A 149 10.63 -5.30 20.20
CA GLU A 149 9.57 -5.36 21.20
C GLU A 149 9.50 -6.76 21.86
N ALA A 150 9.63 -7.83 21.08
CA ALA A 150 9.66 -9.19 21.62
C ALA A 150 10.87 -9.42 22.55
N LEU A 151 12.03 -8.89 22.21
CA LEU A 151 13.22 -8.94 23.07
C LEU A 151 13.01 -8.17 24.38
N THR A 152 12.36 -7.03 24.33
CA THR A 152 11.99 -6.26 25.53
C THR A 152 11.06 -7.07 26.44
N GLN A 153 10.09 -7.81 25.88
CA GLN A 153 9.21 -8.69 26.66
C GLN A 153 9.95 -9.85 27.33
N LEU A 154 11.04 -10.33 26.71
CA LEU A 154 11.90 -11.39 27.26
C LEU A 154 13.00 -10.86 28.20
N ASN A 155 13.09 -9.55 28.44
CA ASN A 155 14.16 -8.89 29.20
C ASN A 155 15.57 -9.25 28.66
N TYR A 156 15.72 -9.32 27.35
CA TYR A 156 16.98 -9.65 26.69
C TYR A 156 18.03 -8.55 26.92
N ASP A 157 19.20 -8.94 27.41
CA ASP A 157 20.31 -8.03 27.75
C ASP A 157 21.55 -8.24 26.83
N GLY A 158 21.33 -8.74 25.63
CA GLY A 158 22.37 -8.97 24.64
C GLY A 158 22.56 -7.83 23.65
N PRO A 159 23.39 -8.04 22.61
CA PRO A 159 23.67 -7.04 21.57
C PRO A 159 22.42 -6.54 20.88
N GLN A 160 22.41 -5.24 20.54
CA GLN A 160 21.30 -4.59 19.86
C GLN A 160 21.08 -5.19 18.46
N ILE A 161 19.90 -5.76 18.20
CA ILE A 161 19.55 -6.38 16.90
C ILE A 161 19.62 -5.40 15.71
N ALA A 162 19.53 -4.10 15.99
CA ALA A 162 19.68 -3.04 15.01
C ALA A 162 21.05 -3.03 14.32
N MET A 163 22.09 -3.56 14.96
CA MET A 163 23.42 -3.67 14.35
C MET A 163 23.40 -4.66 13.18
N GLY A 164 22.80 -5.85 13.37
CA GLY A 164 22.60 -6.82 12.29
C GLY A 164 21.77 -6.25 11.14
N TYR A 165 20.70 -5.51 11.48
CA TYR A 165 19.89 -4.79 10.49
C TYR A 165 20.73 -3.78 9.70
N ALA A 166 21.51 -2.93 10.39
CA ALA A 166 22.32 -1.90 9.76
C ALA A 166 23.39 -2.49 8.83
N CYS A 167 24.00 -3.61 9.21
CA CYS A 167 24.99 -4.31 8.36
C CYS A 167 24.37 -4.92 7.10
N ALA A 168 23.20 -5.54 7.23
CA ALA A 168 22.56 -6.27 6.13
C ALA A 168 21.79 -5.36 5.16
N TYR A 169 21.25 -4.23 5.62
CA TYR A 169 20.32 -3.39 4.86
C TYR A 169 20.89 -2.84 3.54
N PRO A 170 22.08 -2.21 3.48
CA PRO A 170 22.58 -1.62 2.24
C PRO A 170 22.75 -2.66 1.13
N LEU A 171 23.35 -3.81 1.49
CA LEU A 171 23.58 -4.88 0.55
C LEU A 171 22.27 -5.66 0.26
N GLY A 172 21.31 -5.64 1.18
CA GLY A 172 19.95 -6.13 0.96
C GLY A 172 19.26 -5.42 -0.20
N VAL A 173 19.23 -4.08 -0.21
CA VAL A 173 18.66 -3.29 -1.32
C VAL A 173 19.34 -3.61 -2.65
N LEU A 174 20.67 -3.62 -2.67
CA LEU A 174 21.43 -3.97 -3.88
C LEU A 174 21.21 -5.42 -4.30
N GLY A 175 21.10 -6.34 -3.35
CA GLY A 175 20.80 -7.75 -3.58
C GLY A 175 19.42 -7.98 -4.17
N ILE A 176 18.40 -7.22 -3.72
CA ILE A 176 17.05 -7.29 -4.29
C ILE A 176 17.05 -6.84 -5.76
N ILE A 177 17.63 -5.67 -6.05
CA ILE A 177 17.73 -5.15 -7.41
C ILE A 177 18.60 -6.09 -8.29
N GLY A 178 19.72 -6.56 -7.75
CA GLY A 178 20.58 -7.53 -8.41
C GLY A 178 19.86 -8.85 -8.72
N SER A 179 19.04 -9.34 -7.80
CA SER A 179 18.22 -10.55 -8.02
C SER A 179 17.18 -10.36 -9.13
N ILE A 180 16.55 -9.19 -9.22
CA ILE A 180 15.63 -8.84 -10.32
C ILE A 180 16.38 -8.93 -11.67
N ILE A 181 17.56 -8.31 -11.75
CA ILE A 181 18.40 -8.34 -12.97
C ILE A 181 18.84 -9.77 -13.28
N LEU A 182 19.27 -10.52 -12.27
CA LEU A 182 19.79 -11.88 -12.43
C LEU A 182 18.70 -12.85 -12.90
N VAL A 183 17.47 -12.75 -12.38
CA VAL A 183 16.32 -13.53 -12.89
C VAL A 183 16.08 -13.23 -14.37
N ARG A 184 16.17 -11.96 -14.80
CA ARG A 184 16.07 -11.62 -16.22
C ARG A 184 17.11 -12.32 -17.06
N LEU A 185 18.37 -12.27 -16.61
CA LEU A 185 19.50 -12.87 -17.36
C LEU A 185 19.41 -14.40 -17.40
N LEU A 186 19.15 -15.04 -16.25
CA LEU A 186 19.06 -16.49 -16.13
C LEU A 186 17.86 -17.08 -16.89
N CYS A 187 16.73 -16.38 -16.92
CA CYS A 187 15.55 -16.81 -17.64
C CYS A 187 15.51 -16.36 -19.12
N GLY A 188 16.55 -15.67 -19.61
CA GLY A 188 16.64 -15.23 -21.00
C GLY A 188 15.50 -14.28 -21.43
N ILE A 189 15.05 -13.40 -20.54
CA ILE A 189 13.84 -12.60 -20.73
C ILE A 189 14.08 -11.42 -21.69
N ASN A 190 13.30 -11.39 -22.78
CA ASN A 190 13.28 -10.28 -23.73
C ASN A 190 12.20 -9.25 -23.34
N LEU A 191 12.61 -8.04 -22.96
CA LEU A 191 11.72 -6.99 -22.46
C LEU A 191 10.65 -6.57 -23.47
N LYS A 192 10.98 -6.51 -24.77
CA LYS A 192 10.01 -6.14 -25.81
C LYS A 192 8.88 -7.17 -25.92
N LYS A 193 9.25 -8.46 -25.90
CA LYS A 193 8.25 -9.55 -25.94
C LYS A 193 7.38 -9.55 -24.69
N GLU A 194 7.96 -9.29 -23.52
CA GLU A 194 7.20 -9.18 -22.27
C GLU A 194 6.21 -7.99 -22.28
N GLU A 195 6.59 -6.89 -22.92
CA GLU A 195 5.72 -5.72 -23.08
C GLU A 195 4.54 -6.03 -24.01
N GLU A 196 4.79 -6.70 -25.14
CA GLU A 196 3.76 -7.16 -26.05
C GLU A 196 2.79 -8.14 -25.38
N GLU A 197 3.32 -9.13 -24.63
CA GLU A 197 2.52 -10.09 -23.85
C GLU A 197 1.70 -9.39 -22.76
N LEU A 198 2.25 -8.35 -22.11
CA LEU A 198 1.55 -7.56 -21.11
C LEU A 198 0.36 -6.82 -21.70
N VAL A 199 0.54 -6.15 -22.84
CA VAL A 199 -0.53 -5.44 -23.55
C VAL A 199 -1.63 -6.42 -23.96
N GLN A 200 -1.26 -7.62 -24.44
CA GLN A 200 -2.24 -8.66 -24.78
C GLN A 200 -3.00 -9.19 -23.55
N GLN A 201 -2.30 -9.38 -22.42
CA GLN A 201 -2.94 -9.82 -21.17
C GLN A 201 -3.86 -8.73 -20.59
N GLU A 202 -3.44 -7.47 -20.64
CA GLU A 202 -4.26 -6.34 -20.21
C GLU A 202 -5.51 -6.16 -21.09
N SER A 203 -5.42 -6.49 -22.36
CA SER A 203 -6.56 -6.50 -23.27
C SER A 203 -7.51 -7.71 -23.05
N ALA A 204 -7.04 -8.77 -22.39
CA ALA A 204 -7.81 -9.99 -22.11
C ALA A 204 -8.40 -10.06 -20.69
N GLU A 205 -7.98 -9.18 -19.75
CA GLU A 205 -8.59 -9.11 -18.41
C GLU A 205 -9.87 -8.26 -18.46
N PRO A 206 -10.97 -8.68 -17.78
CA PRO A 206 -12.18 -7.86 -17.70
C PRO A 206 -11.87 -6.55 -16.99
N HIS A 207 -11.58 -5.53 -17.77
CA HIS A 207 -11.28 -4.20 -17.26
C HIS A 207 -12.58 -3.51 -16.83
N LEU A 208 -12.65 -3.13 -15.55
CA LEU A 208 -13.62 -2.15 -15.05
C LEU A 208 -13.31 -0.73 -15.60
N THR A 209 -12.46 -0.63 -16.63
CA THR A 209 -12.18 0.62 -17.32
C THR A 209 -13.45 1.07 -18.05
N PRO A 210 -13.86 2.32 -17.86
CA PRO A 210 -15.07 2.81 -18.50
C PRO A 210 -14.82 3.04 -20.00
N HIS A 211 -15.39 2.18 -20.82
CA HIS A 211 -15.46 2.36 -22.28
C HIS A 211 -16.56 3.35 -22.64
N ARG A 212 -16.30 4.26 -23.56
CA ARG A 212 -17.20 5.33 -24.00
C ARG A 212 -17.49 5.17 -25.48
N MET A 213 -18.76 5.10 -25.84
CA MET A 213 -19.21 4.94 -27.22
C MET A 213 -20.44 5.77 -27.49
N HIS A 214 -20.61 6.16 -28.73
CA HIS A 214 -21.81 6.82 -29.22
C HIS A 214 -22.52 5.86 -30.16
N LEU A 215 -23.73 5.45 -29.78
CA LEU A 215 -24.50 4.48 -30.55
C LEU A 215 -25.79 5.13 -31.08
N GLU A 216 -26.25 4.61 -32.21
CA GLU A 216 -27.58 4.88 -32.73
C GLU A 216 -28.43 3.60 -32.68
N VAL A 217 -29.67 3.70 -32.23
CA VAL A 217 -30.58 2.56 -32.15
C VAL A 217 -30.99 2.14 -33.55
N HIS A 218 -30.48 0.97 -33.99
CA HIS A 218 -30.85 0.36 -35.27
C HIS A 218 -31.68 -0.92 -35.07
N ASN A 219 -31.67 -1.48 -33.85
CA ASN A 219 -32.38 -2.72 -33.56
C ASN A 219 -33.88 -2.43 -33.34
N GLU A 220 -34.73 -2.86 -34.31
CA GLU A 220 -36.18 -2.70 -34.25
C GLU A 220 -36.82 -3.37 -33.03
N ALA A 221 -36.19 -4.40 -32.46
CA ALA A 221 -36.70 -5.08 -31.25
C ALA A 221 -36.64 -4.17 -30.00
N LEU A 222 -35.93 -3.05 -30.07
CA LEU A 222 -35.83 -2.07 -29.00
C LEU A 222 -36.86 -0.95 -29.10
N ASP A 223 -37.53 -0.83 -30.24
CA ASP A 223 -38.53 0.23 -30.46
C ASP A 223 -39.69 0.08 -29.45
N GLY A 224 -40.03 1.18 -28.79
CA GLY A 224 -41.07 1.19 -27.75
C GLY A 224 -40.68 0.50 -26.43
N LYS A 225 -39.45 0.02 -26.27
CA LYS A 225 -39.00 -0.58 -24.99
C LYS A 225 -38.38 0.45 -24.06
N THR A 226 -38.62 0.26 -22.76
CA THR A 226 -38.01 1.10 -21.73
C THR A 226 -36.54 0.71 -21.49
N LEU A 227 -35.73 1.66 -21.03
CA LEU A 227 -34.33 1.40 -20.64
C LEU A 227 -34.21 0.22 -19.65
N PHE A 228 -35.16 0.09 -18.73
CA PHE A 228 -35.20 -1.02 -17.78
C PHE A 228 -35.38 -2.37 -18.50
N GLN A 229 -36.28 -2.43 -19.47
CA GLN A 229 -36.49 -3.65 -20.27
C GLN A 229 -35.24 -3.99 -21.10
N VAL A 230 -34.66 -2.99 -21.76
CA VAL A 230 -33.45 -3.16 -22.58
C VAL A 230 -32.28 -3.70 -21.75
N LYS A 231 -32.06 -3.16 -20.56
CA LYS A 231 -31.03 -3.66 -19.63
C LYS A 231 -31.26 -5.10 -19.20
N ASN A 232 -32.50 -5.46 -18.90
CA ASN A 232 -32.85 -6.82 -18.49
C ASN A 232 -32.67 -7.84 -19.65
N PHE A 233 -32.99 -7.46 -20.89
CA PHE A 233 -32.78 -8.30 -22.06
C PHE A 233 -31.30 -8.54 -22.34
N LEU A 234 -30.49 -7.48 -22.25
CA LEU A 234 -29.05 -7.58 -22.52
C LEU A 234 -28.29 -8.28 -21.38
N GLY A 235 -28.76 -8.16 -20.14
CA GLY A 235 -28.10 -8.74 -18.96
C GLY A 235 -26.72 -8.18 -18.67
N ARG A 236 -26.42 -6.98 -19.21
CA ARG A 236 -25.14 -6.27 -19.04
C ARG A 236 -25.36 -4.90 -18.42
N ASP A 237 -24.37 -4.46 -17.65
CA ASP A 237 -24.40 -3.14 -17.01
C ASP A 237 -23.84 -2.07 -17.92
N PHE A 238 -24.63 -1.04 -18.19
CA PHE A 238 -24.21 0.17 -18.90
C PHE A 238 -24.94 1.40 -18.36
N VAL A 239 -24.34 2.57 -18.54
CA VAL A 239 -24.95 3.86 -18.18
C VAL A 239 -25.06 4.71 -19.43
N ILE A 240 -26.27 5.15 -19.75
CA ILE A 240 -26.48 6.15 -20.80
C ILE A 240 -26.27 7.51 -20.17
N SER A 241 -25.22 8.21 -20.57
CA SER A 241 -24.89 9.55 -20.08
C SER A 241 -25.95 10.56 -20.52
N ARG A 242 -26.35 10.48 -21.79
CA ARG A 242 -27.35 11.32 -22.44
C ARG A 242 -27.92 10.61 -23.67
N ILE A 243 -29.15 10.96 -24.02
CA ILE A 243 -29.84 10.48 -25.22
C ILE A 243 -30.39 11.68 -26.01
N LEU A 244 -30.27 11.61 -27.33
CA LEU A 244 -30.83 12.55 -28.28
C LEU A 244 -32.03 11.90 -28.94
N GLN A 245 -33.22 12.44 -28.68
CA GLN A 245 -34.51 12.00 -29.23
C GLN A 245 -35.21 13.20 -29.84
N ASN A 246 -35.62 13.09 -31.09
CA ASN A 246 -36.36 14.18 -31.79
C ASN A 246 -35.67 15.55 -31.69
N GLY A 247 -34.33 15.61 -31.75
CA GLY A 247 -33.56 16.83 -31.61
C GLY A 247 -33.39 17.38 -30.18
N HIS A 248 -33.93 16.70 -29.18
CA HIS A 248 -33.79 17.08 -27.77
C HIS A 248 -32.87 16.13 -27.03
N VAL A 249 -31.87 16.70 -26.32
CA VAL A 249 -30.97 15.93 -25.46
C VAL A 249 -31.55 15.87 -24.05
N SER A 250 -31.65 14.65 -23.53
CA SER A 250 -32.14 14.41 -22.18
C SER A 250 -31.27 13.39 -21.42
N ILE A 251 -31.43 13.32 -20.10
CA ILE A 251 -30.85 12.27 -19.26
C ILE A 251 -31.86 11.13 -19.13
N PRO A 252 -31.55 9.94 -19.67
CA PRO A 252 -32.49 8.84 -19.59
C PRO A 252 -32.57 8.28 -18.17
N ASN A 253 -33.78 7.93 -17.79
CA ASN A 253 -34.10 7.19 -16.56
C ASN A 253 -34.60 5.78 -16.92
N LYS A 254 -34.97 4.97 -15.92
CA LYS A 254 -35.43 3.58 -16.13
C LYS A 254 -36.67 3.46 -17.04
N ASP A 255 -37.50 4.51 -17.09
CA ASP A 255 -38.78 4.55 -17.82
C ASP A 255 -38.62 5.21 -19.20
N THR A 256 -37.44 5.68 -19.59
CA THR A 256 -37.16 6.27 -20.91
C THR A 256 -37.37 5.22 -22.00
N VAL A 257 -38.24 5.54 -22.95
CA VAL A 257 -38.57 4.65 -24.08
C VAL A 257 -37.59 4.92 -25.24
N PHE A 258 -37.11 3.85 -25.86
CA PHE A 258 -36.22 3.92 -27.03
C PHE A 258 -37.02 3.88 -28.33
N HIS A 259 -36.51 4.59 -29.34
CA HIS A 259 -36.99 4.54 -30.68
C HIS A 259 -35.81 4.34 -31.65
N VAL A 260 -36.09 3.69 -32.79
CA VAL A 260 -35.11 3.55 -33.87
C VAL A 260 -34.68 4.95 -34.34
N GLY A 261 -33.37 5.14 -34.45
CA GLY A 261 -32.75 6.42 -34.78
C GLY A 261 -32.36 7.28 -33.55
N ASP A 262 -32.71 6.88 -32.34
CA ASP A 262 -32.21 7.55 -31.14
C ASP A 262 -30.70 7.43 -31.04
N GLN A 263 -30.06 8.57 -30.72
CA GLN A 263 -28.61 8.60 -30.55
C GLN A 263 -28.25 8.73 -29.07
N MET A 264 -27.29 7.96 -28.62
CA MET A 264 -26.96 7.90 -27.21
C MET A 264 -25.47 7.85 -26.93
N PHE A 265 -25.07 8.48 -25.83
CA PHE A 265 -23.72 8.37 -25.30
C PHE A 265 -23.71 7.36 -24.14
N ILE A 266 -23.09 6.22 -24.37
CA ILE A 266 -23.05 5.09 -23.44
C ILE A 266 -21.67 4.99 -22.79
N VAL A 267 -21.66 4.62 -21.52
CA VAL A 267 -20.47 4.22 -20.76
C VAL A 267 -20.73 2.84 -20.18
N CYS A 268 -19.87 1.89 -20.45
CA CYS A 268 -19.95 0.51 -19.95
C CYS A 268 -18.56 0.02 -19.54
N ALA A 269 -18.47 -1.22 -19.07
CA ALA A 269 -17.19 -1.92 -18.97
C ALA A 269 -16.67 -2.25 -20.38
N GLU A 270 -15.33 -2.23 -20.57
CA GLU A 270 -14.69 -2.51 -21.87
C GLU A 270 -15.19 -3.82 -22.48
N ASP A 271 -15.27 -4.87 -21.65
CA ASP A 271 -15.68 -6.23 -22.10
C ASP A 271 -17.14 -6.33 -22.54
N ASP A 272 -17.98 -5.37 -22.15
CA ASP A 272 -19.38 -5.34 -22.51
C ASP A 272 -19.66 -4.54 -23.79
N ALA A 273 -18.66 -3.77 -24.28
CA ALA A 273 -18.83 -2.84 -25.38
C ALA A 273 -19.30 -3.51 -26.66
N GLU A 274 -18.64 -4.58 -27.11
CA GLU A 274 -19.00 -5.30 -28.33
C GLU A 274 -20.42 -5.87 -28.28
N ALA A 275 -20.81 -6.46 -27.14
CA ALA A 275 -22.15 -7.01 -26.96
C ALA A 275 -23.21 -5.90 -26.99
N ILE A 276 -22.92 -4.74 -26.42
CA ILE A 276 -23.82 -3.58 -26.40
C ILE A 276 -23.97 -3.01 -27.81
N ILE A 277 -22.87 -2.87 -28.56
CA ILE A 277 -22.88 -2.41 -29.96
C ILE A 277 -23.71 -3.36 -30.83
N ALA A 278 -23.45 -4.68 -30.73
CA ALA A 278 -24.17 -5.68 -31.49
C ALA A 278 -25.67 -5.70 -31.20
N PHE A 279 -26.07 -5.35 -29.97
CA PHE A 279 -27.46 -5.39 -29.53
C PHE A 279 -28.24 -4.09 -29.81
N ILE A 280 -27.59 -2.93 -29.66
CA ILE A 280 -28.25 -1.62 -29.81
C ILE A 280 -28.15 -1.12 -31.24
N GLY A 281 -26.94 -1.10 -31.80
CA GLY A 281 -26.66 -0.58 -33.14
C GLY A 281 -25.24 -0.05 -33.27
N PRO A 282 -24.89 0.48 -34.46
CA PRO A 282 -23.52 0.87 -34.79
C PRO A 282 -23.05 2.10 -34.01
N GLU A 283 -21.72 2.18 -33.89
CA GLU A 283 -21.08 3.37 -33.34
C GLU A 283 -21.09 4.52 -34.35
N ILE A 284 -21.47 5.69 -33.90
CA ILE A 284 -21.61 6.92 -34.67
C ILE A 284 -20.70 8.03 -34.12
N LYS A 285 -20.39 9.02 -34.96
CA LYS A 285 -19.65 10.23 -34.56
C LYS A 285 -20.64 11.36 -34.29
N VAL A 286 -20.94 11.63 -33.03
CA VAL A 286 -21.79 12.74 -32.60
C VAL A 286 -20.96 13.80 -31.89
N ASN A 287 -21.11 15.06 -32.29
CA ASN A 287 -20.50 16.19 -31.62
C ASN A 287 -21.51 16.80 -30.64
N TRP A 288 -21.48 16.32 -29.40
CA TRP A 288 -22.36 16.78 -28.32
C TRP A 288 -22.11 18.22 -27.86
N GLU A 289 -20.95 18.82 -28.21
CA GLU A 289 -20.62 20.20 -27.83
C GLU A 289 -21.35 21.23 -28.70
N LYS A 290 -21.79 20.84 -29.91
CA LYS A 290 -22.55 21.70 -30.80
C LYS A 290 -24.04 21.72 -30.54
N GLN A 291 -24.54 20.90 -29.66
CA GLN A 291 -25.95 20.87 -29.28
C GLN A 291 -26.17 21.77 -28.08
N ASP A 292 -27.02 22.77 -28.27
CA ASP A 292 -27.39 23.75 -27.24
C ASP A 292 -28.17 23.07 -26.11
N THR A 293 -27.44 22.50 -25.16
CA THR A 293 -28.02 21.76 -24.05
C THR A 293 -27.50 22.27 -22.72
N PRO A 294 -28.37 22.56 -21.73
CA PRO A 294 -27.96 23.01 -20.39
C PRO A 294 -27.35 21.88 -19.53
N MET A 295 -26.70 20.89 -20.18
CA MET A 295 -26.12 19.73 -19.51
C MET A 295 -24.65 19.93 -19.26
N VAL A 296 -24.25 19.73 -18.02
CA VAL A 296 -22.86 19.80 -17.56
C VAL A 296 -22.37 18.44 -17.10
N SER A 297 -21.08 18.21 -17.34
CA SER A 297 -20.35 17.06 -16.78
C SER A 297 -19.36 17.59 -15.74
N ARG A 298 -19.47 17.15 -14.49
CA ARG A 298 -18.59 17.62 -13.41
C ARG A 298 -18.08 16.47 -12.56
N ARG A 299 -16.81 16.56 -12.19
CA ARG A 299 -16.21 15.69 -11.18
C ARG A 299 -16.57 16.21 -9.79
N ILE A 300 -17.29 15.42 -9.02
CA ILE A 300 -17.72 15.72 -7.66
C ILE A 300 -16.93 14.87 -6.69
N LEU A 301 -16.32 15.50 -5.69
CA LEU A 301 -15.55 14.82 -4.66
C LEU A 301 -16.45 14.37 -3.52
N VAL A 302 -16.40 13.10 -3.17
CA VAL A 302 -17.14 12.55 -2.02
C VAL A 302 -16.44 12.93 -0.73
N THR A 303 -17.03 13.85 0.03
CA THR A 303 -16.45 14.34 1.30
C THR A 303 -17.40 14.17 2.49
N GLN A 304 -18.66 13.80 2.24
CA GLN A 304 -19.63 13.52 3.29
C GLN A 304 -19.47 12.10 3.81
N SER A 305 -19.24 11.95 5.13
CA SER A 305 -19.10 10.64 5.78
C SER A 305 -20.32 9.73 5.61
N LYS A 306 -21.51 10.32 5.46
CA LYS A 306 -22.76 9.57 5.23
C LYS A 306 -22.80 8.86 3.87
N MET A 307 -21.94 9.25 2.91
CA MET A 307 -21.83 8.59 1.60
C MET A 307 -20.87 7.39 1.63
N ASN A 308 -20.02 7.32 2.63
CA ASN A 308 -19.06 6.25 2.77
C ASN A 308 -19.75 4.89 2.96
N GLY A 309 -19.43 3.93 2.11
CA GLY A 309 -20.01 2.58 2.16
C GLY A 309 -21.38 2.42 1.51
N LYS A 310 -21.99 3.48 0.92
CA LYS A 310 -23.24 3.36 0.16
C LYS A 310 -22.98 2.87 -1.25
N ARG A 311 -23.86 1.97 -1.75
CA ARG A 311 -23.83 1.54 -3.16
C ARG A 311 -24.47 2.61 -4.05
N LEU A 312 -23.91 2.80 -5.26
CA LEU A 312 -24.45 3.79 -6.22
C LEU A 312 -25.92 3.52 -6.55
N GLY A 313 -26.32 2.26 -6.74
CA GLY A 313 -27.70 1.90 -7.02
C GLY A 313 -28.68 2.29 -5.92
N GLN A 314 -28.25 2.32 -4.65
CA GLN A 314 -29.10 2.74 -3.51
C GLN A 314 -29.34 4.26 -3.45
N LEU A 315 -28.53 5.05 -4.16
CA LEU A 315 -28.63 6.50 -4.15
C LEU A 315 -29.61 7.06 -5.18
N HIS A 316 -30.04 6.21 -6.12
CA HIS A 316 -31.07 6.52 -7.12
C HIS A 316 -30.87 7.87 -7.82
N PHE A 317 -29.63 8.22 -8.20
CA PHE A 317 -29.27 9.53 -8.73
C PHE A 317 -30.07 9.95 -9.96
N SER A 318 -30.34 9.01 -10.87
CA SER A 318 -31.09 9.29 -12.09
C SER A 318 -32.57 9.59 -11.81
N SER A 319 -33.20 8.86 -10.91
CA SER A 319 -34.62 9.01 -10.62
C SER A 319 -34.94 10.12 -9.61
N ILE A 320 -34.05 10.39 -8.64
CA ILE A 320 -34.29 11.41 -7.60
C ILE A 320 -33.76 12.78 -8.02
N TYR A 321 -32.56 12.80 -8.65
CA TYR A 321 -31.87 14.06 -8.94
C TYR A 321 -31.82 14.40 -10.42
N GLY A 322 -32.18 13.48 -11.32
CA GLY A 322 -32.11 13.68 -12.77
C GLY A 322 -30.67 13.78 -13.28
N VAL A 323 -29.74 13.05 -12.65
CA VAL A 323 -28.32 13.00 -13.06
C VAL A 323 -27.85 11.56 -13.20
N ASN A 324 -26.94 11.32 -14.13
CA ASN A 324 -26.29 10.03 -14.26
C ASN A 324 -24.83 10.08 -13.80
N VAL A 325 -24.42 9.03 -13.09
CA VAL A 325 -23.02 8.80 -12.69
C VAL A 325 -22.40 7.84 -13.68
N THR A 326 -21.34 8.27 -14.38
CA THR A 326 -20.73 7.49 -15.46
C THR A 326 -19.49 6.75 -15.04
N ARG A 327 -18.70 7.32 -14.13
CA ARG A 327 -17.47 6.72 -13.60
C ARG A 327 -17.10 7.30 -12.26
N VAL A 328 -16.28 6.56 -11.52
CA VAL A 328 -15.70 6.95 -10.23
C VAL A 328 -14.18 6.85 -10.33
N ASN A 329 -13.49 7.94 -10.06
CA ASN A 329 -12.04 7.93 -9.94
C ASN A 329 -11.67 7.68 -8.48
N ARG A 330 -10.96 6.60 -8.21
CA ARG A 330 -10.44 6.22 -6.89
C ARG A 330 -8.94 6.03 -6.97
N SER A 331 -8.20 6.81 -6.21
CA SER A 331 -6.73 6.73 -6.17
C SER A 331 -6.06 6.84 -7.55
N GLY A 332 -6.63 7.66 -8.44
CA GLY A 332 -6.11 7.86 -9.80
C GLY A 332 -6.68 6.92 -10.87
N MET A 333 -7.35 5.83 -10.49
CA MET A 333 -7.96 4.89 -11.44
C MET A 333 -9.42 5.24 -11.69
N ASP A 334 -9.81 5.31 -12.96
CA ASP A 334 -11.22 5.45 -13.35
C ASP A 334 -11.89 4.06 -13.34
N ILE A 335 -12.99 3.93 -12.62
CA ILE A 335 -13.79 2.71 -12.46
C ILE A 335 -15.18 2.99 -13.06
N PHE A 336 -15.72 2.03 -13.80
CA PHE A 336 -17.09 2.09 -14.29
C PHE A 336 -18.09 2.18 -13.11
N ALA A 337 -19.06 3.08 -13.20
CA ALA A 337 -20.04 3.34 -12.15
C ALA A 337 -21.18 2.31 -12.17
N SER A 338 -20.85 1.04 -11.87
CA SER A 338 -21.87 -0.01 -11.73
C SER A 338 -22.79 0.26 -10.52
N PRO A 339 -24.05 -0.21 -10.53
CA PRO A 339 -24.96 -0.05 -9.40
C PRO A 339 -24.44 -0.61 -8.07
N ASP A 340 -23.64 -1.66 -8.14
CA ASP A 340 -23.04 -2.32 -6.96
C ASP A 340 -21.77 -1.65 -6.45
N LEU A 341 -21.23 -0.67 -7.19
CA LEU A 341 -20.04 0.06 -6.76
C LEU A 341 -20.33 0.81 -5.46
N THR A 342 -19.52 0.52 -4.44
CA THR A 342 -19.62 1.17 -3.13
C THR A 342 -18.76 2.43 -3.12
N LEU A 343 -19.38 3.58 -2.83
CA LEU A 343 -18.68 4.86 -2.71
C LEU A 343 -17.81 4.91 -1.45
N GLN A 344 -16.69 5.59 -1.57
CA GLN A 344 -15.79 5.89 -0.46
C GLN A 344 -15.51 7.40 -0.39
N VAL A 345 -15.27 7.89 0.82
CA VAL A 345 -14.79 9.27 0.99
C VAL A 345 -13.46 9.41 0.26
N GLY A 346 -13.30 10.48 -0.52
CA GLY A 346 -12.15 10.68 -1.40
C GLY A 346 -12.37 10.27 -2.86
N ASP A 347 -13.43 9.52 -3.17
CA ASP A 347 -13.79 9.21 -4.55
C ASP A 347 -14.15 10.49 -5.32
N ARG A 348 -13.74 10.56 -6.57
CA ARG A 348 -14.15 11.61 -7.52
C ARG A 348 -15.16 11.02 -8.50
N VAL A 349 -16.39 11.40 -8.35
CA VAL A 349 -17.54 10.87 -9.11
C VAL A 349 -17.82 11.76 -10.31
N MET A 350 -17.85 11.22 -11.52
CA MET A 350 -18.24 11.95 -12.72
C MET A 350 -19.75 11.93 -12.85
N VAL A 351 -20.35 13.09 -12.66
CA VAL A 351 -21.81 13.31 -12.70
C VAL A 351 -22.17 14.13 -13.93
N VAL A 352 -23.21 13.72 -14.65
CA VAL A 352 -23.73 14.36 -15.84
C VAL A 352 -25.21 14.70 -15.64
N GLY A 353 -25.59 15.94 -15.89
CA GLY A 353 -26.97 16.43 -15.72
C GLY A 353 -27.12 17.93 -15.89
N PRO A 354 -28.34 18.45 -15.68
CA PRO A 354 -28.57 19.90 -15.58
C PRO A 354 -27.73 20.51 -14.46
N GLN A 355 -27.29 21.76 -14.63
CA GLN A 355 -26.38 22.44 -13.72
C GLN A 355 -26.89 22.43 -12.26
N ASP A 356 -28.16 22.78 -12.05
CA ASP A 356 -28.82 22.82 -10.74
C ASP A 356 -28.92 21.43 -10.08
N ALA A 357 -29.17 20.41 -10.88
CA ALA A 357 -29.20 19.01 -10.40
C ALA A 357 -27.80 18.51 -10.00
N VAL A 358 -26.78 18.84 -10.78
CA VAL A 358 -25.38 18.54 -10.46
C VAL A 358 -24.94 19.28 -9.21
N ASP A 359 -25.40 20.53 -8.99
CA ASP A 359 -25.13 21.30 -7.77
C ASP A 359 -25.78 20.68 -6.52
N ARG A 360 -27.03 20.20 -6.64
CA ARG A 360 -27.69 19.45 -5.54
C ARG A 360 -26.91 18.18 -5.16
N VAL A 361 -26.47 17.42 -6.16
CA VAL A 361 -25.66 16.22 -5.92
C VAL A 361 -24.28 16.57 -5.35
N ALA A 362 -23.66 17.67 -5.80
CA ALA A 362 -22.40 18.15 -5.24
C ALA A 362 -22.55 18.49 -3.74
N ASN A 363 -23.64 19.16 -3.36
CA ASN A 363 -23.94 19.44 -1.94
C ASN A 363 -24.20 18.16 -1.14
N LEU A 364 -24.91 17.20 -1.71
CA LEU A 364 -25.18 15.90 -1.10
C LEU A 364 -23.88 15.12 -0.82
N MET A 365 -22.95 15.11 -1.80
CA MET A 365 -21.65 14.45 -1.68
C MET A 365 -20.64 15.27 -0.87
N GLY A 366 -20.88 16.56 -0.70
CA GLY A 366 -20.07 17.51 0.06
C GLY A 366 -19.11 18.33 -0.79
N ASN A 367 -18.52 17.78 -1.83
CA ASN A 367 -17.64 18.41 -2.85
C ASN A 367 -16.72 19.53 -2.32
N SER A 368 -16.16 19.35 -1.13
CA SER A 368 -15.35 20.35 -0.44
C SER A 368 -13.97 19.81 -0.14
N MET A 369 -12.96 20.30 -0.86
CA MET A 369 -11.55 19.98 -0.56
C MET A 369 -11.22 20.34 0.89
N LYS A 370 -11.69 21.49 1.40
CA LYS A 370 -11.44 21.91 2.78
C LYS A 370 -11.92 20.90 3.84
N ARG A 371 -12.95 20.11 3.56
CA ARG A 371 -13.41 19.05 4.50
C ARG A 371 -12.47 17.86 4.54
N LEU A 372 -11.74 17.60 3.46
CA LEU A 372 -10.70 16.55 3.40
C LEU A 372 -9.37 17.02 4.01
N ASP A 373 -9.17 18.33 4.11
CA ASP A 373 -7.95 18.90 4.70
C ASP A 373 -7.93 18.76 6.23
N HIS A 374 -9.08 18.47 6.86
CA HIS A 374 -9.16 18.17 8.29
C HIS A 374 -8.98 16.67 8.55
N PRO A 375 -7.77 16.22 8.98
CA PRO A 375 -7.54 14.82 9.32
C PRO A 375 -8.40 14.40 10.51
N ASN A 376 -8.99 13.21 10.42
CA ASN A 376 -9.75 12.67 11.55
C ASN A 376 -8.82 12.03 12.57
N ILE A 377 -8.26 12.84 13.46
CA ILE A 377 -7.35 12.40 14.52
C ILE A 377 -8.02 11.38 15.46
N VAL A 378 -9.34 11.50 15.69
CA VAL A 378 -10.10 10.59 16.58
C VAL A 378 -9.97 9.15 16.11
N THR A 379 -10.16 8.88 14.82
CA THR A 379 -10.04 7.52 14.28
C THR A 379 -8.64 6.94 14.50
N ILE A 380 -7.59 7.77 14.35
CA ILE A 380 -6.20 7.33 14.56
C ILE A 380 -5.99 6.95 16.02
N PHE A 381 -6.32 7.83 16.96
CA PHE A 381 -6.05 7.58 18.38
C PHE A 381 -6.96 6.51 18.99
N VAL A 382 -8.23 6.42 18.58
CA VAL A 382 -9.11 5.30 18.96
C VAL A 382 -8.56 3.99 18.42
N GLY A 383 -8.08 3.98 17.18
CA GLY A 383 -7.47 2.80 16.59
C GLY A 383 -6.17 2.37 17.29
N ILE A 384 -5.30 3.32 17.62
CA ILE A 384 -4.08 3.06 18.39
C ILE A 384 -4.44 2.49 19.78
N PHE A 385 -5.38 3.12 20.48
CA PHE A 385 -5.85 2.65 21.79
C PHE A 385 -6.35 1.20 21.74
N LEU A 386 -7.24 0.89 20.79
CA LEU A 386 -7.74 -0.48 20.59
C LEU A 386 -6.62 -1.43 20.16
N GLY A 387 -5.69 -0.94 19.35
CA GLY A 387 -4.53 -1.70 18.89
C GLY A 387 -3.61 -2.11 20.04
N ILE A 388 -3.31 -1.19 20.95
CA ILE A 388 -2.50 -1.47 22.13
C ILE A 388 -3.23 -2.44 23.06
N LEU A 389 -4.53 -2.24 23.31
CA LEU A 389 -5.33 -3.18 24.12
C LEU A 389 -5.29 -4.58 23.52
N PHE A 390 -5.53 -4.71 22.22
CA PHE A 390 -5.49 -5.99 21.51
C PHE A 390 -4.09 -6.61 21.53
N GLY A 391 -3.05 -5.80 21.29
CA GLY A 391 -1.65 -6.24 21.30
C GLY A 391 -1.15 -6.70 22.67
N SER A 392 -1.74 -6.18 23.74
CA SER A 392 -1.39 -6.51 25.13
C SER A 392 -2.08 -7.77 25.65
N LEU A 393 -3.05 -8.34 24.89
CA LEU A 393 -3.73 -9.57 25.29
C LEU A 393 -2.74 -10.74 25.35
N PRO A 394 -2.60 -11.41 26.52
CA PRO A 394 -1.77 -12.59 26.62
C PRO A 394 -2.47 -13.79 25.97
N ILE A 395 -1.86 -14.38 24.95
CA ILE A 395 -2.37 -15.56 24.25
C ILE A 395 -1.50 -16.74 24.65
N ALA A 396 -2.08 -17.70 25.35
CA ALA A 396 -1.38 -18.93 25.73
C ALA A 396 -1.41 -19.93 24.56
N PHE A 397 -0.23 -20.40 24.15
CA PHE A 397 -0.10 -21.46 23.15
C PHE A 397 0.41 -22.74 23.83
N PRO A 398 -0.12 -23.92 23.47
CA PRO A 398 0.40 -25.19 23.95
C PRO A 398 1.88 -25.34 23.57
N GLY A 399 2.73 -25.61 24.60
CA GLY A 399 4.17 -25.82 24.37
C GLY A 399 5.05 -24.56 24.48
N ILE A 400 4.47 -23.36 24.68
CA ILE A 400 5.22 -22.14 24.95
C ILE A 400 5.06 -21.79 26.46
N PRO A 401 6.17 -21.66 27.22
CA PRO A 401 6.10 -21.44 28.67
C PRO A 401 5.48 -20.12 29.10
N THR A 402 5.63 -19.08 28.26
CA THR A 402 5.14 -17.72 28.49
C THR A 402 4.02 -17.34 27.53
N PRO A 403 2.95 -16.66 27.99
CA PRO A 403 1.92 -16.16 27.06
C PRO A 403 2.52 -15.19 26.04
N VAL A 404 2.26 -15.46 24.77
CA VAL A 404 2.69 -14.61 23.64
C VAL A 404 1.76 -13.42 23.53
N LYS A 405 2.31 -12.21 23.43
CA LYS A 405 1.57 -10.97 23.15
C LYS A 405 1.92 -10.48 21.75
N LEU A 406 0.96 -9.95 21.02
CA LEU A 406 1.22 -9.32 19.72
C LEU A 406 2.03 -8.02 19.84
N GLY A 407 2.08 -7.44 21.03
CA GLY A 407 2.89 -6.28 21.38
C GLY A 407 2.45 -4.97 20.71
N LEU A 408 3.32 -3.97 20.82
CA LEU A 408 3.08 -2.60 20.32
C LEU A 408 3.16 -2.47 18.78
N ALA A 409 3.66 -3.50 18.09
CA ALA A 409 3.69 -3.54 16.63
C ALA A 409 2.51 -4.33 16.05
N GLY A 410 2.32 -5.58 16.49
CA GLY A 410 1.34 -6.50 15.90
C GLY A 410 -0.10 -6.10 16.17
N GLY A 411 -0.43 -5.71 17.40
CA GLY A 411 -1.78 -5.29 17.78
C GLY A 411 -2.28 -4.08 16.98
N PRO A 412 -1.56 -2.95 16.99
CA PRO A 412 -1.92 -1.76 16.19
C PRO A 412 -2.00 -2.03 14.69
N LEU A 413 -1.13 -2.89 14.13
CA LEU A 413 -1.18 -3.27 12.72
C LEU A 413 -2.51 -3.96 12.37
N ILE A 414 -2.88 -5.00 13.13
CA ILE A 414 -4.10 -5.78 12.86
C ILE A 414 -5.33 -4.89 12.99
N VAL A 415 -5.42 -4.13 14.08
CA VAL A 415 -6.55 -3.22 14.30
C VAL A 415 -6.64 -2.16 13.20
N ALA A 416 -5.52 -1.60 12.77
CA ALA A 416 -5.48 -0.63 11.67
C ALA A 416 -5.93 -1.24 10.32
N ILE A 417 -5.53 -2.48 10.00
CA ILE A 417 -5.99 -3.21 8.81
C ILE A 417 -7.51 -3.40 8.87
N LEU A 418 -8.05 -3.81 10.02
CA LEU A 418 -9.49 -4.01 10.21
C LEU A 418 -10.27 -2.69 10.12
N ILE A 419 -9.77 -1.62 10.74
CA ILE A 419 -10.35 -0.29 10.65
C ILE A 419 -10.29 0.22 9.20
N GLY A 420 -9.16 0.08 8.51
CA GLY A 420 -9.00 0.47 7.12
C GLY A 420 -10.02 -0.21 6.20
N ARG A 421 -10.40 -1.45 6.47
CA ARG A 421 -11.36 -2.22 5.68
C ARG A 421 -12.81 -2.06 6.13
N PHE A 422 -13.06 -2.09 7.44
CA PHE A 422 -14.42 -2.20 8.01
C PHE A 422 -14.85 -0.95 8.79
N GLY A 423 -13.96 0.04 8.98
CA GLY A 423 -14.21 1.23 9.80
C GLY A 423 -15.44 2.02 9.36
N TYR A 424 -15.78 2.01 8.07
CA TYR A 424 -17.00 2.63 7.56
C TYR A 424 -18.29 2.05 8.19
N LYS A 425 -18.31 0.76 8.57
CA LYS A 425 -19.44 0.12 9.26
C LYS A 425 -19.62 0.67 10.67
N LEU A 426 -18.54 1.07 11.31
CA LEU A 426 -18.51 1.67 12.64
C LEU A 426 -18.60 3.20 12.61
N LYS A 427 -18.94 3.79 11.45
CA LYS A 427 -18.95 5.24 11.19
C LYS A 427 -17.60 5.93 11.46
N LEU A 428 -16.51 5.18 11.57
CA LEU A 428 -15.18 5.72 11.66
C LEU A 428 -14.79 6.25 10.28
N VAL A 429 -14.37 7.50 10.22
CA VAL A 429 -13.84 8.09 8.99
C VAL A 429 -12.39 7.66 8.84
N THR A 430 -12.16 6.65 8.02
CA THR A 430 -10.82 6.11 7.74
C THR A 430 -10.04 6.92 6.72
N TYR A 431 -10.71 7.91 6.10
CA TYR A 431 -10.06 8.81 5.17
C TYR A 431 -9.15 9.77 5.92
N THR A 432 -7.87 9.50 5.83
CA THR A 432 -6.81 10.49 6.07
C THR A 432 -6.29 10.86 4.69
N THR A 433 -6.01 12.15 4.44
CA THR A 433 -5.37 12.51 3.16
C THR A 433 -4.12 11.65 3.00
N MET A 434 -3.85 11.15 1.81
CA MET A 434 -2.66 10.32 1.57
C MET A 434 -1.41 11.02 2.11
N SER A 435 -1.30 12.34 1.91
CA SER A 435 -0.19 13.15 2.41
C SER A 435 -0.08 13.14 3.94
N ALA A 436 -1.20 13.25 4.66
CA ALA A 436 -1.20 13.25 6.13
C ALA A 436 -0.80 11.86 6.68
N ASN A 437 -1.32 10.77 6.08
CA ASN A 437 -0.94 9.42 6.49
C ASN A 437 0.54 9.12 6.21
N LEU A 438 1.05 9.54 5.04
CA LEU A 438 2.46 9.41 4.69
C LEU A 438 3.35 10.23 5.64
N MET A 439 2.96 11.47 5.96
CA MET A 439 3.70 12.32 6.90
C MET A 439 3.76 11.70 8.30
N LEU A 440 2.65 11.23 8.84
CA LEU A 440 2.62 10.56 10.14
C LEU A 440 3.46 9.28 10.15
N ARG A 441 3.40 8.50 9.06
CA ARG A 441 4.23 7.31 8.88
C ARG A 441 5.71 7.65 8.86
N GLU A 442 6.11 8.71 8.14
CA GLU A 442 7.51 9.14 8.06
C GLU A 442 8.02 9.71 9.38
N ILE A 443 7.21 10.46 10.10
CA ILE A 443 7.55 10.92 11.47
C ILE A 443 7.74 9.71 12.39
N GLY A 444 6.81 8.77 12.37
CA GLY A 444 6.87 7.57 13.22
C GLY A 444 8.14 6.74 12.95
N ILE A 445 8.45 6.45 11.68
CA ILE A 445 9.65 5.68 11.33
C ILE A 445 10.94 6.45 11.64
N ALA A 446 10.97 7.77 11.45
CA ALA A 446 12.14 8.59 11.75
C ALA A 446 12.44 8.60 13.26
N LEU A 447 11.41 8.76 14.10
CA LEU A 447 11.56 8.71 15.57
C LEU A 447 12.05 7.31 16.02
N PHE A 448 11.48 6.25 15.47
CA PHE A 448 11.90 4.89 15.76
C PHE A 448 13.36 4.65 15.36
N LEU A 449 13.74 4.98 14.13
CA LEU A 449 15.10 4.75 13.63
C LEU A 449 16.15 5.63 14.32
N ALA A 450 15.81 6.88 14.68
CA ALA A 450 16.70 7.75 15.44
C ALA A 450 17.00 7.16 16.82
N SER A 451 15.95 6.71 17.56
CA SER A 451 16.09 6.09 18.87
C SER A 451 16.96 4.83 18.82
N VAL A 452 16.62 3.93 17.89
CA VAL A 452 17.32 2.66 17.68
C VAL A 452 18.77 2.91 17.27
N GLY A 453 19.02 3.87 16.37
CA GLY A 453 20.36 4.23 15.91
C GLY A 453 21.24 4.78 17.03
N VAL A 454 20.75 5.74 17.79
CA VAL A 454 21.50 6.35 18.91
C VAL A 454 21.86 5.28 19.95
N LYS A 455 20.91 4.39 20.31
CA LYS A 455 21.16 3.30 21.26
C LYS A 455 22.17 2.27 20.75
N ALA A 456 22.10 1.92 19.46
CA ALA A 456 23.03 0.97 18.85
C ALA A 456 24.45 1.53 18.68
N GLY A 457 24.59 2.86 18.53
CA GLY A 457 25.85 3.51 18.19
C GLY A 457 26.96 3.30 19.18
N ALA A 458 26.64 3.24 20.48
CA ALA A 458 27.64 3.07 21.55
C ALA A 458 28.57 1.85 21.35
N ASN A 459 28.00 0.72 20.90
CA ASN A 459 28.72 -0.54 20.74
C ASN A 459 28.94 -0.94 19.26
N PHE A 460 28.56 -0.06 18.30
CA PHE A 460 28.54 -0.44 16.89
C PHE A 460 29.92 -0.80 16.34
N VAL A 461 30.94 0.01 16.60
CA VAL A 461 32.30 -0.24 16.10
C VAL A 461 32.85 -1.54 16.67
N GLN A 462 32.68 -1.76 17.97
CA GLN A 462 33.15 -2.98 18.62
C GLN A 462 32.45 -4.21 18.04
N THR A 463 31.15 -4.18 17.86
CA THR A 463 30.39 -5.36 17.39
C THR A 463 30.56 -5.61 15.89
N VAL A 464 30.68 -4.54 15.08
CA VAL A 464 30.64 -4.65 13.62
C VAL A 464 32.01 -4.60 13.00
N VAL A 465 32.87 -3.66 13.44
CA VAL A 465 34.20 -3.45 12.82
C VAL A 465 35.24 -4.38 13.42
N GLU A 466 35.25 -4.54 14.74
CA GLU A 466 36.16 -5.44 15.48
C GLU A 466 35.61 -6.87 15.60
N GLY A 467 34.29 -7.05 15.42
CA GLY A 467 33.60 -8.33 15.49
C GLY A 467 33.26 -8.92 14.11
N ASP A 468 32.10 -9.60 14.02
CA ASP A 468 31.67 -10.39 12.87
C ASP A 468 30.85 -9.61 11.81
N GLY A 469 31.03 -8.29 11.68
CA GLY A 469 30.21 -7.44 10.80
C GLY A 469 30.21 -7.91 9.33
N MET A 470 31.37 -8.34 8.79
CA MET A 470 31.43 -8.87 7.43
C MET A 470 30.65 -10.18 7.27
N LEU A 471 30.60 -11.00 8.32
CA LEU A 471 29.79 -12.21 8.36
C LEU A 471 28.30 -11.84 8.32
N TYR A 472 27.88 -10.79 9.06
CA TYR A 472 26.50 -10.30 9.05
C TYR A 472 26.08 -9.81 7.65
N VAL A 473 26.96 -9.07 6.96
CA VAL A 473 26.76 -8.63 5.57
C VAL A 473 26.58 -9.82 4.63
N GLY A 474 27.47 -10.84 4.76
CA GLY A 474 27.40 -12.06 3.96
C GLY A 474 26.12 -12.87 4.19
N CYS A 475 25.74 -13.07 5.46
CA CYS A 475 24.48 -13.73 5.82
C CYS A 475 23.28 -12.96 5.24
N GLY A 476 23.25 -11.63 5.39
CA GLY A 476 22.20 -10.80 4.84
C GLY A 476 22.07 -10.94 3.32
N PHE A 477 23.18 -10.94 2.60
CA PHE A 477 23.18 -11.14 1.15
C PHE A 477 22.60 -12.49 0.73
N LEU A 478 22.96 -13.58 1.41
CA LEU A 478 22.43 -14.92 1.13
C LEU A 478 20.94 -15.00 1.43
N ILE A 479 20.49 -14.42 2.56
CA ILE A 479 19.08 -14.36 2.96
C ILE A 479 18.26 -13.58 1.91
N THR A 480 18.83 -12.55 1.28
CA THR A 480 18.15 -11.78 0.23
C THR A 480 18.09 -12.57 -1.09
N VAL A 481 19.25 -13.01 -1.58
CA VAL A 481 19.41 -13.46 -2.98
C VAL A 481 18.84 -14.87 -3.19
N ILE A 482 19.11 -15.81 -2.30
CA ILE A 482 18.69 -17.21 -2.50
C ILE A 482 17.17 -17.34 -2.64
N PRO A 483 16.33 -16.82 -1.73
CA PRO A 483 14.88 -16.92 -1.84
C PRO A 483 14.32 -16.21 -3.06
N LEU A 484 14.87 -15.04 -3.42
CA LEU A 484 14.39 -14.27 -4.56
C LEU A 484 14.69 -14.98 -5.89
N LEU A 485 15.85 -15.62 -6.03
CA LEU A 485 16.19 -16.39 -7.23
C LEU A 485 15.31 -17.64 -7.36
N ILE A 486 15.14 -18.40 -6.27
CA ILE A 486 14.32 -19.62 -6.27
C ILE A 486 12.86 -19.27 -6.60
N MET A 487 12.27 -18.35 -5.85
CA MET A 487 10.86 -18.00 -6.05
C MET A 487 10.63 -17.17 -7.31
N GLY A 488 11.61 -16.39 -7.76
CA GLY A 488 11.60 -15.72 -9.06
C GLY A 488 11.53 -16.72 -10.22
N ALA A 489 12.32 -17.80 -10.15
CA ALA A 489 12.26 -18.90 -11.12
C ALA A 489 10.91 -19.63 -11.06
N VAL A 490 10.41 -19.97 -9.87
CA VAL A 490 9.09 -20.58 -9.68
C VAL A 490 7.98 -19.68 -10.26
N ALA A 491 8.01 -18.40 -9.97
CA ALA A 491 7.05 -17.44 -10.50
C ALA A 491 7.07 -17.38 -12.02
N ARG A 492 8.27 -17.45 -12.62
CA ARG A 492 8.43 -17.38 -14.07
C ARG A 492 8.04 -18.67 -14.77
N PHE A 493 8.57 -19.82 -14.33
CA PHE A 493 8.40 -21.09 -15.04
C PHE A 493 7.10 -21.82 -14.70
N TYR A 494 6.67 -21.78 -13.43
CA TYR A 494 5.48 -22.50 -13.00
C TYR A 494 4.21 -21.63 -13.11
N TYR A 495 4.25 -20.40 -12.54
CA TYR A 495 3.09 -19.51 -12.57
C TYR A 495 3.02 -18.63 -13.83
N LYS A 496 4.06 -18.61 -14.67
CA LYS A 496 4.17 -17.84 -15.92
C LYS A 496 3.84 -16.35 -15.73
N ILE A 497 4.25 -15.79 -14.59
CA ILE A 497 4.03 -14.38 -14.29
C ILE A 497 4.86 -13.54 -15.24
N ASN A 498 4.23 -12.53 -15.86
CA ASN A 498 4.93 -11.56 -16.70
C ASN A 498 6.05 -10.87 -15.92
N TYR A 499 7.19 -10.63 -16.57
CA TYR A 499 8.39 -10.15 -15.89
C TYR A 499 8.21 -8.77 -15.21
N PHE A 500 7.46 -7.85 -15.80
CA PHE A 500 7.20 -6.55 -15.18
C PHE A 500 6.37 -6.68 -13.90
N LYS A 501 5.36 -7.54 -13.89
CA LYS A 501 4.60 -7.88 -12.67
C LYS A 501 5.50 -8.59 -11.65
N LEU A 502 6.41 -9.47 -12.11
CA LEU A 502 7.37 -10.19 -11.27
C LEU A 502 8.37 -9.24 -10.59
N MET A 503 8.89 -8.23 -11.29
CA MET A 503 9.76 -7.22 -10.69
C MET A 503 9.07 -6.54 -9.50
N GLY A 504 7.81 -6.13 -9.68
CA GLY A 504 7.00 -5.57 -8.60
C GLY A 504 6.73 -6.55 -7.46
N LEU A 505 6.44 -7.82 -7.78
CA LEU A 505 6.27 -8.88 -6.79
C LEU A 505 7.55 -9.08 -5.94
N MET A 506 8.73 -9.14 -6.57
CA MET A 506 10.00 -9.30 -5.85
C MET A 506 10.26 -8.11 -4.91
N ALA A 507 10.08 -6.88 -5.40
CA ALA A 507 10.19 -5.67 -4.59
C ALA A 507 9.14 -5.62 -3.46
N GLY A 508 7.90 -6.03 -3.73
CA GLY A 508 6.82 -6.08 -2.75
C GLY A 508 6.99 -7.18 -1.71
N SER A 509 7.49 -8.34 -2.11
CA SER A 509 7.76 -9.45 -1.20
C SER A 509 8.88 -9.14 -0.21
N THR A 510 9.82 -8.27 -0.57
CA THR A 510 10.89 -7.75 0.29
C THR A 510 10.58 -6.41 0.93
N THR A 511 9.38 -5.86 0.69
CA THR A 511 8.92 -4.57 1.21
C THR A 511 9.84 -3.39 0.84
N ASP A 512 10.47 -3.44 -0.36
CA ASP A 512 11.52 -2.51 -0.79
C ASP A 512 11.03 -1.47 -1.83
N PRO A 513 10.76 -0.21 -1.42
CA PRO A 513 10.39 0.87 -2.34
C PRO A 513 11.51 1.26 -3.34
N PRO A 514 12.80 1.25 -2.99
CA PRO A 514 13.89 1.45 -3.94
C PRO A 514 13.87 0.47 -5.13
N ALA A 515 13.65 -0.83 -4.87
CA ALA A 515 13.54 -1.82 -5.94
C ALA A 515 12.28 -1.61 -6.80
N LEU A 516 11.15 -1.16 -6.20
CA LEU A 516 9.98 -0.76 -6.97
C LEU A 516 10.26 0.45 -7.86
N ALA A 517 10.99 1.45 -7.34
CA ALA A 517 11.38 2.62 -8.14
C ALA A 517 12.24 2.22 -9.34
N TYR A 518 13.20 1.30 -9.14
CA TYR A 518 13.98 0.70 -10.22
C TYR A 518 13.07 -0.03 -11.23
N ALA A 519 12.15 -0.88 -10.75
CA ALA A 519 11.24 -1.63 -11.60
C ALA A 519 10.34 -0.72 -12.46
N ASN A 520 9.81 0.37 -11.89
CA ASN A 520 9.00 1.35 -12.63
C ASN A 520 9.79 2.13 -13.69
N GLN A 521 11.10 2.30 -13.53
CA GLN A 521 11.96 2.94 -14.55
C GLN A 521 12.24 2.04 -15.75
N MET A 522 12.09 0.71 -15.59
CA MET A 522 12.37 -0.27 -16.64
C MET A 522 11.21 -0.45 -17.63
N THR A 523 10.05 0.10 -17.35
CA THR A 523 8.84 -0.04 -18.18
C THR A 523 8.02 1.25 -18.19
N GLY A 524 7.31 1.50 -19.28
CA GLY A 524 6.30 2.58 -19.37
C GLY A 524 4.95 2.23 -18.75
N SER A 525 4.75 0.99 -18.25
CA SER A 525 3.49 0.51 -17.70
C SER A 525 3.46 0.55 -16.16
N ASN A 526 2.25 0.44 -15.60
CA ASN A 526 2.05 0.34 -14.14
C ASN A 526 2.19 -1.10 -13.59
N ALA A 527 2.59 -2.06 -14.42
CA ALA A 527 2.64 -3.48 -14.04
C ALA A 527 3.50 -3.77 -12.80
N PRO A 528 4.70 -3.16 -12.61
CA PRO A 528 5.45 -3.35 -11.38
C PRO A 528 4.72 -2.81 -10.14
N ALA A 529 4.08 -1.65 -10.25
CA ALA A 529 3.30 -1.09 -9.15
C ALA A 529 2.10 -1.97 -8.78
N VAL A 530 1.45 -2.60 -9.77
CA VAL A 530 0.37 -3.58 -9.54
C VAL A 530 0.92 -4.84 -8.85
N GLY A 531 2.02 -5.41 -9.33
CA GLY A 531 2.68 -6.56 -8.70
C GLY A 531 3.05 -6.29 -7.24
N TYR A 532 3.68 -5.15 -6.99
CA TYR A 532 4.05 -4.69 -5.65
C TYR A 532 2.82 -4.55 -4.73
N SER A 533 1.82 -3.78 -5.15
CA SER A 533 0.64 -3.48 -4.33
C SER A 533 -0.21 -4.73 -4.03
N THR A 534 -0.16 -5.74 -4.89
CA THR A 534 -0.87 -7.00 -4.69
C THR A 534 -0.27 -7.83 -3.55
N VAL A 535 1.05 -7.89 -3.44
CA VAL A 535 1.72 -8.75 -2.45
C VAL A 535 2.12 -8.03 -1.17
N TYR A 536 2.40 -6.74 -1.24
CA TYR A 536 2.89 -5.93 -0.12
C TYR A 536 2.05 -6.06 1.17
N PRO A 537 0.69 -6.05 1.14
CA PRO A 537 -0.10 -6.18 2.35
C PRO A 537 0.15 -7.48 3.11
N VAL A 538 0.18 -8.59 2.38
CA VAL A 538 0.37 -9.94 2.96
C VAL A 538 1.79 -10.11 3.48
N THR A 539 2.76 -9.68 2.68
CA THR A 539 4.17 -9.81 3.04
C THR A 539 4.55 -8.93 4.22
N MET A 540 4.04 -7.70 4.28
CA MET A 540 4.27 -6.81 5.41
C MET A 540 3.75 -7.44 6.72
N PHE A 541 2.52 -7.96 6.70
CA PHE A 541 1.94 -8.65 7.84
C PHE A 541 2.77 -9.87 8.26
N LEU A 542 3.12 -10.76 7.32
CA LEU A 542 3.89 -11.97 7.60
C LEU A 542 5.29 -11.67 8.12
N ARG A 543 5.98 -10.66 7.58
CA ARG A 543 7.33 -10.29 8.02
C ARG A 543 7.35 -9.76 9.44
N ILE A 544 6.37 -8.93 9.81
CA ILE A 544 6.22 -8.45 11.20
C ILE A 544 5.98 -9.65 12.12
N LEU A 545 5.02 -10.51 11.76
CA LEU A 545 4.66 -11.67 12.56
C LEU A 545 5.81 -12.68 12.69
N THR A 546 6.50 -13.01 11.58
CA THR A 546 7.61 -13.98 11.61
C THR A 546 8.81 -13.48 12.39
N ALA A 547 9.17 -12.20 12.28
CA ALA A 547 10.26 -11.61 13.05
C ALA A 547 9.97 -11.67 14.56
N GLN A 548 8.76 -11.33 14.97
CA GLN A 548 8.32 -11.42 16.37
C GLN A 548 8.29 -12.86 16.88
N LEU A 549 7.70 -13.78 16.11
CA LEU A 549 7.57 -15.19 16.52
C LEU A 549 8.93 -15.89 16.61
N LEU A 550 9.88 -15.59 15.72
CA LEU A 550 11.24 -16.14 15.80
C LEU A 550 11.89 -15.81 17.15
N ILE A 551 11.75 -14.58 17.63
CA ILE A 551 12.27 -14.18 18.94
C ILE A 551 11.51 -14.90 20.07
N LEU A 552 10.18 -14.83 20.08
CA LEU A 552 9.36 -15.35 21.16
C LEU A 552 9.42 -16.89 21.31
N ILE A 553 9.65 -17.63 20.22
CA ILE A 553 9.65 -19.10 20.23
C ILE A 553 11.06 -19.67 20.41
N LEU A 554 12.07 -19.07 19.78
CA LEU A 554 13.40 -19.65 19.70
C LEU A 554 14.45 -18.95 20.59
N ALA A 555 14.18 -17.72 21.06
CA ALA A 555 15.05 -17.00 21.96
C ALA A 555 14.57 -17.05 23.43
N SER A 556 13.40 -17.68 23.67
CA SER A 556 12.82 -17.88 25.01
C SER A 556 13.48 -19.00 25.81
#